data_fa08147fb4e1a0b2ba65b0fbe77574f6
#
_entry.id   fa08147fb4e1a0b2ba65b0fbe77574f6
#
_cell.length_a   1.000
_cell.length_b   1.000
_cell.length_c   1.000
_cell.angle_alpha   90.00
_cell.angle_beta   90.00
_cell.angle_gamma   90.00
#
_symmetry.space_group_name_H-M   'P 1'
#
loop_
_entity.id
_entity.type
_entity.pdbx_description
1 polymer ?
#
loop_
_entity_poly.entity_id
_entity_poly.type
_entity_poly.pdbx_seq_one_letter_code
_entity_poly.pdbx_strand_id
1 'polypeptide(L)'
;MSILAILVLLAVAWSALTFGQLPNPLLTRTSQGRSWRRAFPRASNKQIREFLSVFTSAFDFRDVDMLKFRPDDQLVGICRTLHPSKWAADAAEFEIFARDLRTRFGVVLEDIWDERLTLGALFSHIQQARPASR
;
A
#
# COMPACT_ATOMS: atom_id res chain seq x y z
N MET A 1 20.93 -2.06 -37.11
CA MET A 1 20.01 -1.66 -36.06
C MET A 1 20.60 -0.48 -35.32
N SER A 2 19.79 0.55 -35.10
CA SER A 2 20.27 1.68 -34.33
C SER A 2 20.30 1.36 -32.84
N ILE A 3 21.27 1.92 -32.14
CA ILE A 3 21.39 1.80 -30.68
C ILE A 3 20.10 2.29 -30.00
N LEU A 4 19.45 3.29 -30.58
CA LEU A 4 18.22 3.84 -30.07
C LEU A 4 17.09 2.77 -30.07
N ALA A 5 16.97 1.99 -31.13
CA ALA A 5 15.96 0.93 -31.20
C ALA A 5 16.19 -0.14 -30.13
N ILE A 6 17.46 -0.50 -29.88
CA ILE A 6 17.83 -1.46 -28.84
C ILE A 6 17.46 -0.91 -27.46
N LEU A 7 17.77 0.37 -27.20
CA LEU A 7 17.46 0.99 -25.92
C LEU A 7 15.97 1.04 -25.67
N VAL A 8 15.17 1.35 -26.69
CA VAL A 8 13.69 1.36 -26.57
C VAL A 8 13.18 -0.04 -26.26
N LEU A 9 13.68 -1.07 -26.94
CA LEU A 9 13.27 -2.45 -26.68
C LEU A 9 13.64 -2.89 -25.26
N LEU A 10 14.83 -2.52 -24.78
CA LEU A 10 15.26 -2.81 -23.42
C LEU A 10 14.37 -2.12 -22.38
N ALA A 11 13.99 -0.86 -22.63
CA ALA A 11 13.11 -0.12 -21.74
C ALA A 11 11.72 -0.75 -21.67
N VAL A 12 11.17 -1.17 -22.80
CA VAL A 12 9.87 -1.85 -22.86
C VAL A 12 9.93 -3.20 -22.13
N ALA A 13 10.98 -3.98 -22.37
CA ALA A 13 11.17 -5.27 -21.70
C ALA A 13 11.32 -5.08 -20.19
N TRP A 14 12.08 -4.09 -19.77
CA TRP A 14 12.26 -3.77 -18.35
C TRP A 14 10.92 -3.39 -17.71
N SER A 15 10.13 -2.53 -18.36
CA SER A 15 8.82 -2.13 -17.87
C SER A 15 7.87 -3.33 -17.72
N ALA A 16 7.89 -4.25 -18.69
CA ALA A 16 7.06 -5.45 -18.63
C ALA A 16 7.48 -6.37 -17.47
N LEU A 17 8.78 -6.51 -17.23
CA LEU A 17 9.29 -7.35 -16.15
C LEU A 17 9.06 -6.75 -14.76
N THR A 18 9.04 -5.43 -14.66
CA THR A 18 8.87 -4.73 -13.38
C THR A 18 7.44 -4.34 -13.09
N PHE A 19 6.50 -4.62 -14.02
CA PHE A 19 5.08 -4.29 -13.83
C PHE A 19 4.55 -4.97 -12.56
N GLY A 20 3.91 -4.20 -11.69
CA GLY A 20 3.38 -4.69 -10.43
C GLY A 20 4.41 -4.87 -9.32
N GLN A 21 5.70 -4.67 -9.60
CA GLN A 21 6.73 -4.73 -8.56
C GLN A 21 6.81 -3.41 -7.80
N LEU A 22 7.22 -3.52 -6.53
CA LEU A 22 7.48 -2.35 -5.72
C LEU A 22 8.72 -1.60 -6.20
N PRO A 23 8.78 -0.26 -6.01
CA PRO A 23 10.01 0.49 -6.23
C PRO A 23 11.17 -0.06 -5.40
N ASN A 24 12.39 0.14 -5.86
CA ASN A 24 13.58 -0.42 -5.23
C ASN A 24 13.66 -0.23 -3.70
N PRO A 25 13.40 0.96 -3.13
CA PRO A 25 13.48 1.11 -1.68
C PRO A 25 12.53 0.23 -0.91
N LEU A 26 11.36 -0.11 -1.49
CA LEU A 26 10.38 -1.00 -0.86
C LEU A 26 10.66 -2.46 -1.19
N LEU A 27 11.07 -2.75 -2.43
CA LEU A 27 11.31 -4.11 -2.90
C LEU A 27 12.42 -4.81 -2.11
N THR A 28 13.45 -4.07 -1.72
CA THR A 28 14.60 -4.62 -0.98
C THR A 28 14.36 -4.81 0.51
N ARG A 29 13.22 -4.34 1.02
CA ARG A 29 12.89 -4.53 2.43
C ARG A 29 12.65 -6.00 2.76
N THR A 30 13.07 -6.41 3.95
CA THR A 30 12.67 -7.68 4.53
C THR A 30 11.22 -7.59 5.02
N SER A 31 10.63 -8.74 5.38
CA SER A 31 9.28 -8.77 5.94
C SER A 31 9.19 -7.91 7.20
N GLN A 32 8.14 -7.07 7.27
CA GLN A 32 7.86 -6.18 8.39
C GLN A 32 6.75 -6.72 9.31
N GLY A 33 6.48 -8.01 9.24
CA GLY A 33 5.45 -8.64 10.07
C GLY A 33 5.69 -8.43 11.57
N ARG A 34 6.94 -8.45 12.00
CA ARG A 34 7.29 -8.17 13.41
C ARG A 34 6.97 -6.73 13.81
N SER A 35 7.18 -5.77 12.92
CA SER A 35 6.84 -4.37 13.17
C SER A 35 5.34 -4.20 13.39
N TRP A 36 4.53 -4.88 12.60
CA TRP A 36 3.08 -4.88 12.75
C TRP A 36 2.64 -5.51 14.06
N ARG A 37 3.19 -6.66 14.43
CA ARG A 37 2.86 -7.34 15.69
C ARG A 37 3.31 -6.52 16.90
N ARG A 38 4.43 -5.82 16.79
CA ARG A 38 4.92 -4.95 17.87
C ARG A 38 4.04 -3.72 18.04
N ALA A 39 3.59 -3.12 16.93
CA ALA A 39 2.71 -1.95 16.96
C ALA A 39 1.29 -2.32 17.39
N PHE A 40 0.81 -3.52 17.03
CA PHE A 40 -0.55 -3.96 17.28
C PHE A 40 -0.56 -5.36 17.91
N PRO A 41 -0.12 -5.48 19.17
CA PRO A 41 0.02 -6.81 19.80
C PRO A 41 -1.33 -7.51 20.03
N ARG A 42 -2.44 -6.77 20.03
CA ARG A 42 -3.77 -7.35 20.20
C ARG A 42 -4.43 -7.74 18.90
N ALA A 43 -3.92 -7.29 17.77
CA ALA A 43 -4.45 -7.65 16.46
C ALA A 43 -3.93 -9.02 16.04
N SER A 44 -4.79 -9.79 15.37
CA SER A 44 -4.38 -11.07 14.81
C SER A 44 -3.60 -10.85 13.51
N ASN A 45 -2.77 -11.83 13.14
CA ASN A 45 -2.09 -11.81 11.85
C ASN A 45 -3.09 -11.74 10.69
N LYS A 46 -4.23 -12.41 10.84
CA LYS A 46 -5.30 -12.39 9.83
C LYS A 46 -5.85 -10.98 9.62
N GLN A 47 -6.08 -10.25 10.70
CA GLN A 47 -6.58 -8.86 10.62
C GLN A 47 -5.58 -7.94 9.92
N ILE A 48 -4.31 -8.07 10.25
CA ILE A 48 -3.24 -7.28 9.64
C ILE A 48 -3.14 -7.60 8.15
N ARG A 49 -3.15 -8.87 7.79
CA ARG A 49 -3.08 -9.31 6.39
C ARG A 49 -4.32 -8.89 5.59
N GLU A 50 -5.49 -8.94 6.19
CA GLU A 50 -6.73 -8.49 5.56
C GLU A 50 -6.65 -7.01 5.19
N PHE A 51 -6.19 -6.17 6.12
CA PHE A 51 -5.98 -4.75 5.85
C PHE A 51 -4.95 -4.52 4.75
N LEU A 52 -3.78 -5.16 4.86
CA LEU A 52 -2.73 -5.01 3.86
C LEU A 52 -3.14 -5.52 2.49
N SER A 53 -3.96 -6.57 2.44
CA SER A 53 -4.51 -7.08 1.19
C SER A 53 -5.43 -6.06 0.52
N VAL A 54 -6.26 -5.38 1.28
CA VAL A 54 -7.12 -4.31 0.76
C VAL A 54 -6.25 -3.19 0.18
N PHE A 55 -5.20 -2.82 0.90
CA PHE A 55 -4.27 -1.78 0.44
C PHE A 55 -3.54 -2.21 -0.85
N THR A 56 -2.95 -3.39 -0.88
CA THR A 56 -2.21 -3.86 -2.04
C THR A 56 -3.10 -4.03 -3.26
N SER A 57 -4.32 -4.52 -3.07
CA SER A 57 -5.28 -4.67 -4.17
C SER A 57 -5.68 -3.33 -4.76
N ALA A 58 -5.92 -2.32 -3.92
CA ALA A 58 -6.35 -1.01 -4.38
C ALA A 58 -5.26 -0.30 -5.20
N PHE A 59 -3.99 -0.48 -4.81
CA PHE A 59 -2.86 0.16 -5.47
C PHE A 59 -2.11 -0.77 -6.42
N ASP A 60 -2.70 -1.93 -6.71
CA ASP A 60 -2.19 -2.89 -7.69
C ASP A 60 -0.79 -3.41 -7.37
N PHE A 61 -0.51 -3.61 -6.10
CA PHE A 61 0.70 -4.30 -5.65
C PHE A 61 0.47 -5.80 -5.58
N ARG A 62 1.54 -6.57 -5.63
CA ARG A 62 1.45 -8.03 -5.46
C ARG A 62 1.22 -8.39 -4.00
N ASP A 63 0.36 -9.38 -3.74
CA ASP A 63 0.07 -9.84 -2.38
C ASP A 63 1.32 -10.34 -1.65
N VAL A 64 2.25 -10.96 -2.37
CA VAL A 64 3.50 -11.46 -1.77
C VAL A 64 4.34 -10.35 -1.15
N ASP A 65 4.13 -9.11 -1.56
CA ASP A 65 4.87 -7.95 -1.07
C ASP A 65 4.14 -7.21 0.06
N MET A 66 2.97 -7.67 0.50
CA MET A 66 2.15 -6.93 1.48
C MET A 66 2.88 -6.68 2.79
N LEU A 67 3.70 -7.60 3.24
CA LEU A 67 4.44 -7.46 4.50
C LEU A 67 5.73 -6.63 4.37
N LYS A 68 6.03 -6.11 3.20
CA LYS A 68 7.13 -5.15 3.03
C LYS A 68 6.76 -3.74 3.47
N PHE A 69 5.48 -3.46 3.62
CA PHE A 69 5.01 -2.18 4.13
C PHE A 69 5.07 -2.17 5.66
N ARG A 70 5.45 -1.03 6.23
CA ARG A 70 5.57 -0.84 7.67
C ARG A 70 4.36 -0.08 8.22
N PRO A 71 4.05 -0.23 9.52
CA PRO A 71 3.02 0.60 10.13
C PRO A 71 3.30 2.10 10.06
N ASP A 72 4.56 2.50 10.05
CA ASP A 72 4.96 3.91 9.99
C ASP A 72 5.11 4.46 8.57
N ASP A 73 4.87 3.65 7.54
CA ASP A 73 4.87 4.14 6.16
C ASP A 73 3.68 5.08 5.92
N GLN A 74 3.98 6.25 5.37
CA GLN A 74 2.94 7.21 5.00
C GLN A 74 2.34 6.85 3.65
N LEU A 75 1.00 6.92 3.55
CA LEU A 75 0.29 6.67 2.29
C LEU A 75 0.80 7.56 1.17
N VAL A 76 0.92 8.85 1.46
CA VAL A 76 1.40 9.82 0.47
C VAL A 76 2.83 9.49 0.02
N GLY A 77 3.69 9.09 0.96
CA GLY A 77 5.06 8.71 0.65
C GLY A 77 5.16 7.51 -0.29
N ILE A 78 4.33 6.49 -0.04
CA ILE A 78 4.27 5.30 -0.90
C ILE A 78 3.83 5.70 -2.32
N CYS A 79 2.76 6.49 -2.41
CA CYS A 79 2.22 6.91 -3.71
C CYS A 79 3.18 7.78 -4.48
N ARG A 80 3.90 8.68 -3.81
CA ARG A 80 4.93 9.51 -4.46
C ARG A 80 6.09 8.69 -4.98
N THR A 81 6.46 7.63 -4.25
CA THR A 81 7.54 6.74 -4.69
C THR A 81 7.13 5.97 -5.94
N LEU A 82 5.86 5.57 -6.03
CA LEU A 82 5.33 4.84 -7.19
C LEU A 82 5.13 5.72 -8.41
N HIS A 83 4.55 6.90 -8.22
CA HIS A 83 4.11 7.78 -9.30
C HIS A 83 4.55 9.20 -9.02
N PRO A 84 5.85 9.49 -9.04
CA PRO A 84 6.33 10.81 -8.63
C PRO A 84 5.80 11.96 -9.48
N SER A 85 5.46 11.69 -10.76
CA SER A 85 4.97 12.71 -11.68
C SER A 85 3.46 12.66 -11.92
N LYS A 86 2.80 11.58 -11.53
CA LYS A 86 1.37 11.37 -11.83
C LYS A 86 0.50 11.28 -10.59
N TRP A 87 1.08 11.29 -9.43
CA TRP A 87 0.31 11.16 -8.21
C TRP A 87 -0.61 12.35 -8.01
N ALA A 88 -1.88 12.05 -7.75
CA ALA A 88 -2.89 13.04 -7.39
C ALA A 88 -3.82 12.41 -6.35
N ALA A 89 -4.33 13.24 -5.43
CA ALA A 89 -5.21 12.77 -4.38
C ALA A 89 -6.54 12.23 -4.91
N ASP A 90 -6.89 12.57 -6.15
CA ASP A 90 -8.10 12.12 -6.82
C ASP A 90 -7.83 10.94 -7.77
N ALA A 91 -6.68 10.31 -7.68
CA ALA A 91 -6.37 9.13 -8.49
C ALA A 91 -7.36 8.01 -8.21
N ALA A 92 -7.64 7.19 -9.24
CA ALA A 92 -8.62 6.10 -9.14
C ALA A 92 -8.27 5.10 -8.03
N GLU A 93 -6.99 4.88 -7.79
CA GLU A 93 -6.51 3.98 -6.73
C GLU A 93 -6.97 4.45 -5.35
N PHE A 94 -6.94 5.74 -5.08
CA PHE A 94 -7.43 6.29 -3.83
C PHE A 94 -8.94 6.13 -3.68
N GLU A 95 -9.69 6.29 -4.76
CA GLU A 95 -11.14 6.07 -4.74
C GLU A 95 -11.48 4.62 -4.44
N ILE A 96 -10.78 3.68 -5.05
CA ILE A 96 -10.95 2.25 -4.80
C ILE A 96 -10.62 1.93 -3.34
N PHE A 97 -9.51 2.45 -2.85
CA PHE A 97 -9.07 2.23 -1.48
C PHE A 97 -10.08 2.79 -0.48
N ALA A 98 -10.55 4.02 -0.69
CA ALA A 98 -11.55 4.66 0.16
C ALA A 98 -12.85 3.86 0.19
N ARG A 99 -13.30 3.37 -0.96
CA ARG A 99 -14.50 2.55 -1.06
C ARG A 99 -14.34 1.23 -0.30
N ASP A 100 -13.21 0.56 -0.47
CA ASP A 100 -12.97 -0.73 0.19
C ASP A 100 -12.85 -0.56 1.70
N LEU A 101 -12.23 0.52 2.18
CA LEU A 101 -12.19 0.83 3.61
C LEU A 101 -13.59 1.02 4.18
N ARG A 102 -14.45 1.72 3.46
CA ARG A 102 -15.83 1.96 3.90
C ARG A 102 -16.63 0.66 3.92
N THR A 103 -16.56 -0.11 2.84
CA THR A 103 -17.40 -1.31 2.71
C THR A 103 -16.93 -2.46 3.59
N ARG A 104 -15.63 -2.62 3.78
CA ARG A 104 -15.09 -3.74 4.56
C ARG A 104 -14.88 -3.42 6.03
N PHE A 105 -14.54 -2.18 6.35
CA PHE A 105 -14.11 -1.81 7.70
C PHE A 105 -14.96 -0.70 8.32
N GLY A 106 -15.84 -0.08 7.54
CA GLY A 106 -16.67 1.02 8.03
C GLY A 106 -15.90 2.31 8.30
N VAL A 107 -14.71 2.45 7.74
CA VAL A 107 -13.88 3.65 7.92
C VAL A 107 -14.02 4.57 6.72
N VAL A 108 -14.32 5.84 6.98
CA VAL A 108 -14.42 6.88 5.95
C VAL A 108 -13.08 7.59 5.87
N LEU A 109 -12.34 7.36 4.79
CA LEU A 109 -10.98 7.86 4.64
C LEU A 109 -10.93 9.39 4.68
N GLU A 110 -11.91 10.07 4.09
CA GLU A 110 -11.97 11.53 4.05
C GLU A 110 -12.03 12.16 5.44
N ASP A 111 -12.63 11.46 6.41
CA ASP A 111 -12.77 11.97 7.78
C ASP A 111 -11.46 11.95 8.55
N ILE A 112 -10.53 11.10 8.15
CA ILE A 112 -9.25 10.91 8.85
C ILE A 112 -8.05 11.28 8.00
N TRP A 113 -8.29 11.82 6.81
CA TRP A 113 -7.22 12.12 5.86
C TRP A 113 -6.25 13.17 6.42
N ASP A 114 -4.95 12.87 6.32
CA ASP A 114 -3.86 13.76 6.63
C ASP A 114 -2.70 13.35 5.71
N GLU A 115 -1.92 14.31 5.26
CA GLU A 115 -0.74 14.02 4.43
C GLU A 115 0.28 13.13 5.15
N ARG A 116 0.25 13.14 6.47
CA ARG A 116 1.13 12.32 7.30
C ARG A 116 0.49 10.99 7.71
N LEU A 117 -0.71 10.69 7.23
CA LEU A 117 -1.41 9.47 7.59
C LEU A 117 -0.55 8.26 7.23
N THR A 118 -0.29 7.41 8.23
CA THR A 118 0.45 6.18 8.06
C THR A 118 -0.48 4.99 7.93
N LEU A 119 0.03 3.88 7.42
CA LEU A 119 -0.72 2.63 7.38
C LEU A 119 -1.12 2.18 8.79
N GLY A 120 -0.22 2.35 9.76
CA GLY A 120 -0.51 2.00 11.15
C GLY A 120 -1.61 2.84 11.76
N ALA A 121 -1.59 4.16 11.53
CA ALA A 121 -2.66 5.05 12.01
C ALA A 121 -3.99 4.66 11.39
N LEU A 122 -4.02 4.34 10.11
CA LEU A 122 -5.23 3.89 9.43
C LEU A 122 -5.73 2.57 10.00
N PHE A 123 -4.84 1.60 10.22
CA PHE A 123 -5.19 0.33 10.84
C PHE A 123 -5.73 0.52 12.26
N SER A 124 -5.17 1.46 13.01
CA SER A 124 -5.69 1.83 14.34
C SER A 124 -7.13 2.31 14.27
N HIS A 125 -7.46 3.16 13.28
CA HIS A 125 -8.85 3.60 13.06
C HIS A 125 -9.77 2.42 12.75
N ILE A 126 -9.30 1.46 11.96
CA ILE A 126 -10.04 0.25 11.64
C ILE A 126 -10.32 -0.55 12.90
N GLN A 127 -9.32 -0.73 13.77
CA GLN A 127 -9.48 -1.47 15.02
C GLN A 127 -10.47 -0.80 15.96
N GLN A 128 -10.49 0.53 16.00
CA GLN A 128 -11.45 1.30 16.80
C GLN A 128 -12.87 1.24 16.24
N ALA A 129 -13.01 1.18 14.92
CA ALA A 129 -14.31 1.10 14.27
C ALA A 129 -14.96 -0.29 14.42
N ARG A 130 -14.17 -1.34 14.63
CA ARG A 130 -14.71 -2.68 14.84
C ARG A 130 -15.28 -2.81 16.24
N PRO A 131 -16.46 -3.43 16.40
CA PRO A 131 -16.93 -3.78 17.73
C PRO A 131 -15.89 -4.67 18.40
N ALA A 132 -15.77 -4.55 19.72
CA ALA A 132 -14.80 -5.31 20.50
C ALA A 132 -14.84 -6.78 20.04
N SER A 133 -13.72 -7.28 19.59
CA SER A 133 -13.58 -8.67 19.14
C SER A 133 -13.87 -9.61 20.29
N ARG A 134 -14.79 -10.50 20.08
CA ARG A 134 -15.19 -11.49 21.07
C ARG A 134 -14.62 -12.83 20.75
#